data_515185c9f8d3f7a774b0324735101196
#
_entry.id   515185c9f8d3f7a774b0324735101196
#
_cell.length_a   1.000
_cell.length_b   1.000
_cell.length_c   1.000
_cell.angle_alpha   90.00
_cell.angle_beta   90.00
_cell.angle_gamma   90.00
#
_symmetry.space_group_name_H-M   'P 1'
#
loop_
_entity.id
_entity.type
_entity.pdbx_description
1 polymer ?
#
loop_
_entity_poly.entity_id
_entity_poly.type
_entity_poly.pdbx_seq_one_letter_code
_entity_poly.pdbx_strand_id
1 'polypeptide(L)'
;NIEDGIVRHFSPDSVTISTGGENGYSLTLPSFVGEILRLGYPDKYKMLQERGNDEELINYKKMQVDVYDMRKILDMELFLDSFDVNDRIILVGDIDDLRDYHTIATELYGMRRINGTLIHAYSIATATKEHRLITNMSTEWAIIWGLLITLAFNYFCCWAYEAYEKTNGMIINFTQLGFLLGMMLLGGLTFINFRYNLNYTYAMIGVGLGGFSSELWLWFESLAPYQWLAKKWK
;
A
#
# COMPACT_ATOMS: atom_id res chain seq x y z
N ASN A 1 -3.01 8.61 9.08
CA ASN A 1 -1.56 8.79 9.10
C ASN A 1 -1.08 9.49 7.84
N ILE A 2 -0.12 10.40 7.97
CA ILE A 2 0.38 11.21 6.86
C ILE A 2 1.80 10.74 6.55
N GLU A 3 1.95 10.02 5.47
CA GLU A 3 3.22 9.60 4.90
C GLU A 3 3.51 10.48 3.66
N ASP A 4 4.66 11.10 3.59
CA ASP A 4 5.04 12.03 2.49
C ASP A 4 4.05 13.20 2.29
N GLY A 5 3.33 13.62 3.34
CA GLY A 5 2.29 14.62 3.24
C GLY A 5 0.98 14.11 2.60
N ILE A 6 0.86 12.80 2.34
CA ILE A 6 -0.29 12.17 1.70
C ILE A 6 -1.00 11.25 2.69
N VAL A 7 -2.30 11.43 2.86
CA VAL A 7 -3.13 10.58 3.71
C VAL A 7 -3.56 9.34 2.95
N ARG A 8 -3.12 8.18 3.40
CA ARG A 8 -3.44 6.86 2.82
C ARG A 8 -4.13 5.93 3.79
N HIS A 9 -3.88 6.12 5.08
CA HIS A 9 -4.26 5.19 6.13
C HIS A 9 -5.04 5.88 7.24
N PHE A 10 -5.82 5.10 7.97
CA PHE A 10 -6.40 5.47 9.25
C PHE A 10 -5.99 4.47 10.33
N SER A 11 -5.90 4.93 11.57
CA SER A 11 -5.65 4.05 12.71
C SER A 11 -6.98 3.50 13.21
N PRO A 12 -7.17 2.16 13.25
CA PRO A 12 -8.44 1.57 13.66
C PRO A 12 -8.65 1.60 15.18
N ASP A 13 -7.60 1.68 15.97
CA ASP A 13 -7.67 1.58 17.43
C ASP A 13 -7.27 2.88 18.13
N SER A 14 -6.01 3.22 18.10
CA SER A 14 -5.48 4.35 18.88
C SER A 14 -4.43 5.15 18.11
N VAL A 15 -4.24 6.39 18.54
CA VAL A 15 -3.22 7.30 18.02
C VAL A 15 -2.32 7.73 19.17
N THR A 16 -1.03 7.56 19.01
CA THR A 16 -0.04 8.04 19.97
C THR A 16 0.46 9.41 19.57
N ILE A 17 0.21 10.40 20.41
CA ILE A 17 0.71 11.76 20.24
C ILE A 17 1.95 11.92 21.12
N SER A 18 3.10 12.17 20.51
CA SER A 18 4.34 12.47 21.24
C SER A 18 4.62 13.97 21.14
N THR A 19 4.75 14.64 22.29
CA THR A 19 5.23 16.02 22.36
C THR A 19 6.76 15.98 22.32
N GLY A 20 7.35 16.52 21.26
CA GLY A 20 8.80 16.59 21.12
C GLY A 20 9.44 17.51 22.17
N GLY A 21 10.48 17.01 22.86
CA GLY A 21 11.25 17.72 23.88
C GLY A 21 11.96 16.75 24.82
N GLU A 22 12.98 17.19 25.56
CA GLU A 22 13.75 16.35 26.48
C GLU A 22 12.89 15.68 27.59
N ASN A 23 11.67 16.18 27.83
CA ASN A 23 10.66 15.59 28.73
C ASN A 23 9.37 15.24 27.97
N GLY A 24 9.49 14.73 26.75
CA GLY A 24 8.35 14.41 25.88
C GLY A 24 7.39 13.42 26.53
N TYR A 25 6.14 13.83 26.66
CA TYR A 25 5.04 12.93 27.10
C TYR A 25 4.48 12.24 25.86
N SER A 26 4.27 10.93 25.96
CA SER A 26 3.52 10.17 24.97
C SER A 26 2.11 9.91 25.50
N LEU A 27 1.11 10.37 24.78
CA LEU A 27 -0.30 10.19 25.13
C LEU A 27 -0.95 9.34 24.04
N THR A 28 -1.45 8.17 24.42
CA THR A 28 -2.23 7.30 23.53
C THR A 28 -3.72 7.58 23.74
N LEU A 29 -4.37 7.99 22.68
CA LEU A 29 -5.81 8.29 22.65
C LEU A 29 -6.51 7.33 21.69
N PRO A 30 -7.78 6.95 21.97
CA PRO A 30 -8.59 6.26 20.97
C PRO A 30 -8.63 7.07 19.67
N SER A 31 -8.54 6.39 18.52
CA SER A 31 -8.71 7.07 17.25
C SER A 31 -10.17 7.49 17.06
N PHE A 32 -10.41 8.61 16.39
CA PHE A 32 -11.77 9.08 16.13
C PHE A 32 -12.59 8.03 15.35
N VAL A 33 -11.99 7.41 14.34
CA VAL A 33 -12.62 6.35 13.55
C VAL A 33 -12.87 5.09 14.40
N GLY A 34 -11.88 4.68 15.20
CA GLY A 34 -11.98 3.53 16.08
C GLY A 34 -13.12 3.69 17.09
N GLU A 35 -13.25 4.88 17.69
CA GLU A 35 -14.30 5.14 18.68
C GLU A 35 -15.71 5.12 18.06
N ILE A 36 -15.87 5.70 16.86
CA ILE A 36 -17.14 5.62 16.13
C ILE A 36 -17.50 4.17 15.80
N LEU A 37 -16.52 3.37 15.35
CA LEU A 37 -16.75 1.96 15.05
C LEU A 37 -17.09 1.15 16.30
N ARG A 38 -16.38 1.41 17.40
CA ARG A 38 -16.64 0.74 18.69
C ARG A 38 -18.07 0.96 19.19
N LEU A 39 -18.60 2.17 19.02
CA LEU A 39 -19.93 2.54 19.46
C LEU A 39 -21.04 2.11 18.47
N GLY A 40 -20.82 2.32 17.19
CA GLY A 40 -21.84 2.11 16.16
C GLY A 40 -21.77 0.75 15.45
N TYR A 41 -20.57 0.17 15.35
CA TYR A 41 -20.33 -1.08 14.60
C TYR A 41 -19.37 -2.00 15.35
N PRO A 42 -19.75 -2.51 16.54
CA PRO A 42 -18.84 -3.27 17.41
C PRO A 42 -18.26 -4.53 16.75
N ASP A 43 -19.01 -5.19 15.88
CA ASP A 43 -18.51 -6.36 15.14
C ASP A 43 -17.39 -5.98 14.16
N LYS A 44 -17.53 -4.84 13.48
CA LYS A 44 -16.48 -4.32 12.58
C LYS A 44 -15.25 -3.87 13.36
N TYR A 45 -15.46 -3.20 14.47
CA TYR A 45 -14.37 -2.82 15.38
C TYR A 45 -13.60 -4.05 15.85
N LYS A 46 -14.30 -5.09 16.32
CA LYS A 46 -13.68 -6.35 16.74
C LYS A 46 -12.90 -7.02 15.61
N MET A 47 -13.44 -7.04 14.41
CA MET A 47 -12.74 -7.58 13.24
C MET A 47 -11.43 -6.82 12.96
N LEU A 48 -11.43 -5.49 13.09
CA LEU A 48 -10.22 -4.68 12.93
C LEU A 48 -9.17 -4.97 14.04
N GLN A 49 -9.63 -5.12 15.26
CA GLN A 49 -8.77 -5.51 16.39
C GLN A 49 -8.12 -6.89 16.17
N GLU A 50 -8.90 -7.87 15.69
CA GLU A 50 -8.41 -9.22 15.40
C GLU A 50 -7.38 -9.23 14.26
N ARG A 51 -7.43 -8.25 13.35
CA ARG A 51 -6.41 -8.08 12.30
C ARG A 51 -5.06 -7.61 12.87
N GLY A 52 -5.08 -6.91 14.00
CA GLY A 52 -3.88 -6.42 14.67
C GLY A 52 -3.04 -5.43 13.87
N ASN A 53 -3.64 -4.75 12.88
CA ASN A 53 -2.94 -3.74 12.10
C ASN A 53 -3.03 -2.39 12.82
N ASP A 54 -1.90 -1.72 12.98
CA ASP A 54 -1.85 -0.35 13.52
C ASP A 54 -2.53 0.64 12.56
N GLU A 55 -2.57 0.33 11.28
CA GLU A 55 -3.10 1.17 10.23
C GLU A 55 -3.82 0.38 9.13
N GLU A 56 -4.92 0.93 8.64
CA GLU A 56 -5.70 0.39 7.55
C GLU A 56 -5.77 1.36 6.36
N LEU A 57 -5.70 0.85 5.15
CA LEU A 57 -5.77 1.63 3.91
C LEU A 57 -7.17 2.19 3.67
N ILE A 58 -7.25 3.49 3.33
CA ILE A 58 -8.51 4.15 2.98
C ILE A 58 -8.83 3.91 1.49
N ASN A 59 -10.04 3.44 1.21
CA ASN A 59 -10.50 3.22 -0.16
C ASN A 59 -11.31 4.41 -0.68
N TYR A 60 -10.63 5.46 -1.12
CA TYR A 60 -11.28 6.67 -1.62
C TYR A 60 -12.11 6.45 -2.89
N LYS A 61 -11.71 5.54 -3.79
CA LYS A 61 -12.37 5.38 -5.09
C LYS A 61 -13.69 4.63 -5.03
N LYS A 62 -13.80 3.68 -4.10
CA LYS A 62 -14.93 2.75 -4.05
C LYS A 62 -16.03 3.21 -3.11
N MET A 63 -15.68 4.06 -2.15
CA MET A 63 -16.62 4.55 -1.15
C MET A 63 -17.34 5.78 -1.67
N GLN A 64 -18.64 5.81 -1.48
CA GLN A 64 -19.47 6.97 -1.73
C GLN A 64 -19.85 7.58 -0.39
N VAL A 65 -19.59 8.87 -0.25
CA VAL A 65 -19.93 9.70 0.91
C VAL A 65 -20.79 10.83 0.41
N ASP A 66 -22.00 10.93 0.95
CA ASP A 66 -22.92 12.00 0.61
C ASP A 66 -22.57 13.24 1.44
N VAL A 67 -22.48 14.39 0.79
CA VAL A 67 -22.13 15.67 1.41
C VAL A 67 -23.31 16.63 1.27
N TYR A 68 -23.74 17.20 2.38
CA TYR A 68 -24.86 18.13 2.43
C TYR A 68 -24.46 19.44 3.07
N ASP A 69 -24.90 20.55 2.48
CA ASP A 69 -24.74 21.89 3.08
C ASP A 69 -25.72 22.03 4.27
N MET A 70 -25.18 22.30 5.46
CA MET A 70 -25.96 22.47 6.68
C MET A 70 -27.04 23.56 6.56
N ARG A 71 -26.78 24.62 5.80
CA ARG A 71 -27.75 25.69 5.53
C ARG A 71 -28.97 25.15 4.78
N LYS A 72 -28.74 24.27 3.79
CA LYS A 72 -29.85 23.64 3.05
C LYS A 72 -30.64 22.68 3.94
N ILE A 73 -29.99 22.04 4.92
CA ILE A 73 -30.67 21.18 5.88
C ILE A 73 -31.57 21.99 6.82
N LEU A 74 -31.06 23.12 7.29
CA LEU A 74 -31.81 23.99 8.23
C LEU A 74 -32.97 24.73 7.55
N ASP A 75 -32.85 25.06 6.27
CA ASP A 75 -33.88 25.77 5.50
C ASP A 75 -35.00 24.84 4.98
N MET A 76 -34.85 23.54 5.14
CA MET A 76 -35.78 22.54 4.56
C MET A 76 -36.66 21.89 5.63
N GLU A 77 -37.88 22.38 5.81
CA GLU A 77 -38.98 21.58 6.39
C GLU A 77 -39.19 20.25 5.63
N LEU A 78 -38.80 20.20 4.35
CA LEU A 78 -38.86 19.04 3.45
C LEU A 78 -37.75 17.98 3.69
N PHE A 79 -36.70 18.30 4.43
CA PHE A 79 -35.52 17.43 4.52
C PHE A 79 -35.76 16.20 5.43
N LEU A 80 -36.52 16.38 6.49
CA LEU A 80 -36.82 15.29 7.44
C LEU A 80 -37.65 14.17 6.84
N ASP A 81 -38.51 14.47 5.86
CA ASP A 81 -39.32 13.46 5.18
C ASP A 81 -38.58 12.68 4.07
N SER A 82 -37.52 13.27 3.53
CA SER A 82 -36.76 12.69 2.42
C SER A 82 -35.42 12.06 2.82
N PHE A 83 -34.94 12.35 4.04
CA PHE A 83 -33.65 11.91 4.51
C PHE A 83 -33.78 10.86 5.61
N ASP A 84 -33.63 9.60 5.24
CA ASP A 84 -33.55 8.53 6.20
C ASP A 84 -32.20 8.58 6.92
N VAL A 85 -32.22 9.07 8.16
CA VAL A 85 -31.04 9.17 9.04
C VAL A 85 -30.84 7.91 9.89
N ASN A 86 -31.77 6.96 9.83
CA ASN A 86 -31.69 5.74 10.61
C ASN A 86 -30.48 4.93 10.15
N ASP A 87 -29.75 4.39 11.10
CA ASP A 87 -28.57 3.55 10.88
C ASP A 87 -27.46 4.22 10.06
N ARG A 88 -27.41 5.56 10.04
CA ARG A 88 -26.35 6.34 9.36
C ARG A 88 -25.44 7.04 10.34
N ILE A 89 -24.15 7.10 9.97
CA ILE A 89 -23.17 7.94 10.64
C ILE A 89 -23.21 9.32 9.99
N ILE A 90 -23.47 10.34 10.78
CA ILE A 90 -23.49 11.74 10.35
C ILE A 90 -22.24 12.41 10.95
N LEU A 91 -21.39 12.93 10.09
CA LEU A 91 -20.26 13.75 10.49
C LEU A 91 -20.59 15.21 10.19
N VAL A 92 -20.40 16.06 11.20
CA VAL A 92 -20.56 17.50 11.06
C VAL A 92 -19.18 18.14 11.13
N GLY A 93 -18.84 18.96 10.13
CA GLY A 93 -17.56 19.62 10.08
C GLY A 93 -17.55 20.79 9.08
N ASP A 94 -16.59 21.67 9.23
CA ASP A 94 -16.35 22.78 8.30
C ASP A 94 -15.50 22.28 7.14
N ILE A 95 -16.13 21.97 6.01
CA ILE A 95 -15.44 21.46 4.82
C ILE A 95 -14.76 22.57 4.01
N ASP A 96 -15.01 23.83 4.33
CA ASP A 96 -14.43 24.99 3.64
C ASP A 96 -13.16 25.52 4.34
N ASP A 97 -12.81 25.00 5.54
CA ASP A 97 -11.57 25.39 6.23
C ASP A 97 -10.34 24.86 5.47
N LEU A 98 -9.68 25.77 4.75
CA LEU A 98 -8.49 25.46 3.95
C LEU A 98 -7.31 24.95 4.76
N ARG A 99 -7.26 25.19 6.08
CA ARG A 99 -6.19 24.73 6.97
C ARG A 99 -6.26 23.23 7.22
N ASP A 100 -7.47 22.66 7.11
CA ASP A 100 -7.73 21.23 7.31
C ASP A 100 -7.70 20.43 5.99
N TYR A 101 -7.15 20.99 4.91
CA TYR A 101 -7.04 20.28 3.64
C TYR A 101 -5.77 19.44 3.57
N HIS A 102 -5.94 18.16 3.35
CA HIS A 102 -4.86 17.17 3.24
C HIS A 102 -4.79 16.57 1.83
N THR A 103 -3.58 16.29 1.38
CA THR A 103 -3.35 15.57 0.12
C THR A 103 -3.71 14.10 0.28
N ILE A 104 -4.40 13.53 -0.69
CA ILE A 104 -4.79 12.12 -0.73
C ILE A 104 -4.10 11.37 -1.85
N ALA A 105 -4.00 10.04 -1.72
CA ALA A 105 -3.27 9.18 -2.65
C ALA A 105 -3.91 9.09 -4.05
N THR A 106 -5.17 9.44 -4.19
CA THR A 106 -5.93 9.38 -5.45
C THR A 106 -6.65 10.68 -5.72
N GLU A 107 -7.00 10.90 -6.97
CA GLU A 107 -7.85 12.02 -7.33
C GLU A 107 -9.32 11.68 -7.05
N LEU A 108 -9.99 12.57 -6.32
CA LEU A 108 -11.38 12.45 -5.95
C LEU A 108 -12.12 13.70 -6.43
N TYR A 109 -13.14 13.54 -7.27
CA TYR A 109 -13.89 14.66 -7.88
C TYR A 109 -12.99 15.71 -8.58
N GLY A 110 -11.88 15.27 -9.20
CA GLY A 110 -10.91 16.17 -9.83
C GLY A 110 -9.95 16.86 -8.85
N MET A 111 -9.99 16.52 -7.56
CA MET A 111 -9.14 17.11 -6.52
C MET A 111 -8.24 16.07 -5.89
N ARG A 112 -7.00 16.48 -5.60
CA ARG A 112 -6.04 15.68 -4.82
C ARG A 112 -5.94 16.12 -3.36
N ARG A 113 -6.71 17.13 -2.97
CA ARG A 113 -6.76 17.62 -1.60
C ARG A 113 -8.21 17.67 -1.15
N ILE A 114 -8.48 17.09 -0.01
CA ILE A 114 -9.80 17.06 0.63
C ILE A 114 -9.69 17.45 2.10
N ASN A 115 -10.79 17.91 2.65
CA ASN A 115 -10.88 18.27 4.07
C ASN A 115 -10.78 17.04 4.98
N GLY A 116 -10.23 17.20 6.18
CA GLY A 116 -10.05 16.11 7.16
C GLY A 116 -11.35 15.45 7.58
N THR A 117 -12.47 16.19 7.67
CA THR A 117 -13.78 15.60 7.93
C THR A 117 -14.16 14.56 6.87
N LEU A 118 -13.90 14.84 5.58
CA LEU A 118 -14.13 13.89 4.50
C LEU A 118 -13.19 12.68 4.60
N ILE A 119 -11.94 12.88 5.02
CA ILE A 119 -11.01 11.77 5.25
C ILE A 119 -11.58 10.82 6.31
N HIS A 120 -12.08 11.34 7.41
CA HIS A 120 -12.72 10.52 8.45
C HIS A 120 -13.96 9.79 7.91
N ALA A 121 -14.79 10.45 7.11
CA ALA A 121 -15.95 9.85 6.48
C ALA A 121 -15.56 8.68 5.55
N TYR A 122 -14.53 8.85 4.71
CA TYR A 122 -14.01 7.78 3.86
C TYR A 122 -13.37 6.64 4.65
N SER A 123 -12.70 6.93 5.76
CA SER A 123 -12.13 5.92 6.66
C SER A 123 -13.23 5.04 7.27
N ILE A 124 -14.27 5.66 7.81
CA ILE A 124 -15.42 4.96 8.39
C ILE A 124 -16.16 4.16 7.31
N ALA A 125 -16.42 4.76 6.15
CA ALA A 125 -17.07 4.07 5.04
C ALA A 125 -16.25 2.87 4.56
N THR A 126 -14.92 2.97 4.52
CA THR A 126 -14.02 1.86 4.20
C THR A 126 -14.17 0.73 5.22
N ALA A 127 -14.13 1.05 6.51
CA ALA A 127 -14.24 0.07 7.58
C ALA A 127 -15.61 -0.63 7.64
N THR A 128 -16.69 0.10 7.37
CA THR A 128 -18.06 -0.40 7.51
C THR A 128 -18.58 -1.11 6.26
N LYS A 129 -18.34 -0.55 5.07
CA LYS A 129 -18.94 -1.03 3.81
C LYS A 129 -18.08 -2.05 3.08
N GLU A 130 -16.78 -2.09 3.29
CA GLU A 130 -15.94 -3.09 2.63
C GLU A 130 -16.12 -4.47 3.28
N HIS A 131 -16.39 -5.47 2.44
CA HIS A 131 -16.44 -6.87 2.89
C HIS A 131 -15.04 -7.43 3.17
N ARG A 132 -14.03 -6.93 2.45
CA ARG A 132 -12.63 -7.32 2.63
C ARG A 132 -11.76 -6.08 2.53
N LEU A 133 -11.13 -5.73 3.63
CA LEU A 133 -10.09 -4.71 3.67
C LEU A 133 -8.84 -5.21 2.96
N ILE A 134 -8.04 -4.29 2.45
CA ILE A 134 -6.76 -4.62 1.81
C ILE A 134 -5.82 -5.17 2.88
N THR A 135 -5.24 -6.33 2.62
CA THR A 135 -4.22 -6.94 3.48
C THR A 135 -2.86 -6.74 2.82
N ASN A 136 -1.93 -6.17 3.55
CA ASN A 136 -0.54 -6.04 3.11
C ASN A 136 0.25 -7.26 3.55
N MET A 137 1.16 -7.72 2.69
CA MET A 137 2.16 -8.71 3.09
C MET A 137 3.07 -8.12 4.16
N SER A 138 3.34 -8.87 5.23
CA SER A 138 4.31 -8.42 6.24
C SER A 138 5.72 -8.29 5.64
N THR A 139 6.53 -7.42 6.22
CA THR A 139 7.90 -7.16 5.74
C THR A 139 8.75 -8.42 5.76
N GLU A 140 8.60 -9.27 6.78
CA GLU A 140 9.35 -10.52 6.89
C GLU A 140 9.01 -11.47 5.74
N TRP A 141 7.72 -11.67 5.44
CA TRP A 141 7.30 -12.48 4.31
C TRP A 141 7.71 -11.87 2.98
N ALA A 142 7.69 -10.55 2.84
CA ALA A 142 8.15 -9.86 1.64
C ALA A 142 9.66 -10.10 1.39
N ILE A 143 10.48 -10.10 2.45
CA ILE A 143 11.91 -10.42 2.37
C ILE A 143 12.11 -11.88 1.98
N ILE A 144 11.43 -12.83 2.64
CA ILE A 144 11.55 -14.27 2.34
C ILE A 144 11.17 -14.54 0.88
N TRP A 145 10.03 -14.03 0.42
CA TRP A 145 9.62 -14.18 -0.97
C TRP A 145 10.57 -13.48 -1.93
N GLY A 146 11.09 -12.30 -1.56
CA GLY A 146 12.11 -11.60 -2.34
C GLY A 146 13.35 -12.43 -2.55
N LEU A 147 13.86 -13.08 -1.51
CA LEU A 147 15.02 -13.98 -1.59
C LEU A 147 14.72 -15.20 -2.46
N LEU A 148 13.58 -15.86 -2.28
CA LEU A 148 13.20 -17.04 -3.07
C LEU A 148 13.09 -16.70 -4.56
N ILE A 149 12.45 -15.58 -4.91
CA ILE A 149 12.32 -15.14 -6.30
C ILE A 149 13.68 -14.79 -6.89
N THR A 150 14.56 -14.13 -6.11
CA THR A 150 15.93 -13.80 -6.54
C THR A 150 16.75 -15.08 -6.79
N LEU A 151 16.66 -16.07 -5.91
CA LEU A 151 17.33 -17.38 -6.10
C LEU A 151 16.80 -18.10 -7.33
N ALA A 152 15.48 -18.13 -7.52
CA ALA A 152 14.87 -18.75 -8.70
C ALA A 152 15.31 -18.05 -10.00
N PHE A 153 15.37 -16.70 -9.99
CA PHE A 153 15.87 -15.93 -11.12
C PHE A 153 17.33 -16.24 -11.43
N ASN A 154 18.22 -16.24 -10.42
CA ASN A 154 19.62 -16.57 -10.61
C ASN A 154 19.82 -17.99 -11.12
N TYR A 155 19.08 -18.97 -10.55
CA TYR A 155 19.12 -20.35 -11.02
C TYR A 155 18.71 -20.46 -12.49
N PHE A 156 17.64 -19.76 -12.88
CA PHE A 156 17.18 -19.75 -14.26
C PHE A 156 18.19 -19.08 -15.20
N CYS A 157 18.84 -17.98 -14.77
CA CYS A 157 19.92 -17.36 -15.56
C CYS A 157 21.11 -18.30 -15.77
N CYS A 158 21.54 -19.01 -14.72
CA CYS A 158 22.61 -19.99 -14.84
C CYS A 158 22.23 -21.13 -15.80
N TRP A 159 21.03 -21.68 -15.66
CA TRP A 159 20.52 -22.72 -16.55
C TRP A 159 20.42 -22.23 -18.00
N ALA A 160 19.92 -21.02 -18.25
CA ALA A 160 19.84 -20.45 -19.59
C ALA A 160 21.23 -20.22 -20.20
N TYR A 161 22.20 -19.79 -19.38
CA TYR A 161 23.58 -19.61 -19.83
C TYR A 161 24.23 -20.94 -20.25
N GLU A 162 24.05 -21.99 -19.48
CA GLU A 162 24.58 -23.33 -19.79
C GLU A 162 23.91 -23.95 -21.04
N ALA A 163 22.56 -23.77 -21.18
CA ALA A 163 21.78 -24.38 -22.25
C ALA A 163 22.06 -23.76 -23.63
N TYR A 164 22.46 -22.49 -23.65
CA TYR A 164 22.58 -21.72 -24.91
C TYR A 164 24.01 -21.27 -25.18
N GLU A 165 25.00 -22.11 -24.97
CA GLU A 165 26.44 -21.86 -25.20
C GLU A 165 26.75 -20.50 -25.90
N LYS A 166 27.17 -19.50 -25.14
CA LYS A 166 27.49 -18.13 -25.61
C LYS A 166 26.32 -17.20 -25.96
N THR A 167 25.23 -17.28 -25.24
CA THR A 167 24.18 -16.28 -25.42
C THR A 167 24.63 -14.89 -24.99
N ASN A 168 24.51 -13.94 -25.89
CA ASN A 168 24.66 -12.53 -25.64
C ASN A 168 23.80 -12.15 -24.42
N GLY A 169 24.25 -11.18 -23.58
CA GLY A 169 23.51 -10.68 -22.41
C GLY A 169 22.04 -10.31 -22.64
N MET A 170 21.61 -10.28 -23.90
CA MET A 170 20.26 -10.07 -24.36
C MET A 170 19.26 -11.09 -23.74
N ILE A 171 19.62 -12.39 -23.58
CA ILE A 171 18.71 -13.38 -22.98
C ILE A 171 18.54 -13.13 -21.48
N ILE A 172 19.58 -12.71 -20.77
CA ILE A 172 19.50 -12.36 -19.37
C ILE A 172 18.55 -11.18 -19.19
N ASN A 173 18.67 -10.15 -20.04
CA ASN A 173 17.82 -8.98 -20.02
C ASN A 173 16.34 -9.31 -20.33
N PHE A 174 16.08 -10.17 -21.31
CA PHE A 174 14.72 -10.65 -21.60
C PHE A 174 14.14 -11.47 -20.47
N THR A 175 14.95 -12.31 -19.83
CA THR A 175 14.53 -13.10 -18.67
C THR A 175 14.20 -12.18 -17.49
N GLN A 176 15.05 -11.20 -17.22
CA GLN A 176 14.83 -10.20 -16.19
C GLN A 176 13.53 -9.44 -16.42
N LEU A 177 13.30 -8.95 -17.63
CA LEU A 177 12.06 -8.29 -18.01
C LEU A 177 10.85 -9.21 -17.83
N GLY A 178 10.95 -10.47 -18.25
CA GLY A 178 9.91 -11.47 -18.07
C GLY A 178 9.54 -11.72 -16.61
N PHE A 179 10.55 -11.83 -15.73
CA PHE A 179 10.33 -11.97 -14.28
C PHE A 179 9.65 -10.71 -13.69
N LEU A 180 10.10 -9.51 -14.06
CA LEU A 180 9.49 -8.26 -13.59
C LEU A 180 8.03 -8.13 -14.05
N LEU A 181 7.74 -8.40 -15.31
CA LEU A 181 6.37 -8.40 -15.84
C LEU A 181 5.50 -9.46 -15.18
N GLY A 182 6.04 -10.67 -14.97
CA GLY A 182 5.35 -11.75 -14.26
C GLY A 182 4.97 -11.37 -12.84
N MET A 183 5.88 -10.74 -12.10
CA MET A 183 5.60 -10.23 -10.75
C MET A 183 4.54 -9.14 -10.75
N MET A 184 4.57 -8.19 -11.70
CA MET A 184 3.56 -7.15 -11.83
C MET A 184 2.18 -7.74 -12.13
N LEU A 185 2.10 -8.72 -13.04
CA LEU A 185 0.85 -9.42 -13.36
C LEU A 185 0.31 -10.20 -12.16
N LEU A 186 1.17 -10.96 -11.49
CA LEU A 186 0.78 -11.73 -10.30
C LEU A 186 0.29 -10.80 -9.18
N GLY A 187 1.00 -9.67 -8.94
CA GLY A 187 0.58 -8.67 -7.96
C GLY A 187 -0.75 -8.03 -8.30
N GLY A 188 -0.95 -7.69 -9.56
CA GLY A 188 -2.23 -7.17 -10.02
C GLY A 188 -3.37 -8.17 -9.84
N LEU A 189 -3.15 -9.43 -10.21
CA LEU A 189 -4.15 -10.50 -10.06
C LEU A 189 -4.48 -10.78 -8.59
N THR A 190 -3.48 -10.86 -7.71
CA THR A 190 -3.71 -11.07 -6.27
C THR A 190 -4.41 -9.90 -5.62
N PHE A 191 -4.07 -8.67 -6.01
CA PHE A 191 -4.75 -7.48 -5.53
C PHE A 191 -6.22 -7.43 -5.96
N ILE A 192 -6.51 -7.69 -7.24
CA ILE A 192 -7.87 -7.63 -7.78
C ILE A 192 -8.75 -8.73 -7.17
N ASN A 193 -8.26 -9.98 -7.11
CA ASN A 193 -9.08 -11.12 -6.70
C ASN A 193 -9.14 -11.30 -5.18
N PHE A 194 -8.06 -11.03 -4.47
CA PHE A 194 -7.95 -11.35 -3.04
C PHE A 194 -7.83 -10.13 -2.13
N ARG A 195 -7.73 -8.91 -2.68
CA ARG A 195 -7.44 -7.70 -1.91
C ARG A 195 -6.14 -7.82 -1.10
N TYR A 196 -5.21 -8.59 -1.62
CA TYR A 196 -3.93 -8.83 -1.00
C TYR A 196 -2.83 -8.08 -1.76
N ASN A 197 -2.17 -7.15 -1.09
CA ASN A 197 -1.07 -6.38 -1.64
C ASN A 197 0.25 -7.11 -1.36
N LEU A 198 0.80 -7.71 -2.40
CA LEU A 198 2.11 -8.34 -2.35
C LEU A 198 3.18 -7.25 -2.45
N ASN A 199 4.02 -7.14 -1.42
CA ASN A 199 5.15 -6.22 -1.44
C ASN A 199 6.32 -6.84 -2.20
N TYR A 200 6.39 -6.55 -3.50
CA TYR A 200 7.47 -7.06 -4.37
C TYR A 200 8.75 -6.24 -4.34
N THR A 201 8.85 -5.20 -3.54
CA THR A 201 10.01 -4.28 -3.54
C THR A 201 11.32 -5.05 -3.42
N TYR A 202 11.41 -5.97 -2.46
CA TYR A 202 12.62 -6.78 -2.24
C TYR A 202 12.92 -7.74 -3.40
N ALA A 203 11.88 -8.34 -3.98
CA ALA A 203 12.04 -9.21 -5.15
C ALA A 203 12.49 -8.42 -6.39
N MET A 204 11.93 -7.23 -6.62
CA MET A 204 12.33 -6.37 -7.73
C MET A 204 13.78 -5.90 -7.59
N ILE A 205 14.20 -5.52 -6.39
CA ILE A 205 15.60 -5.15 -6.10
C ILE A 205 16.50 -6.37 -6.34
N GLY A 206 16.14 -7.54 -5.83
CA GLY A 206 16.92 -8.77 -5.98
C GLY A 206 17.10 -9.20 -7.43
N VAL A 207 16.03 -9.20 -8.22
CA VAL A 207 16.07 -9.50 -9.66
C VAL A 207 16.87 -8.43 -10.42
N GLY A 208 16.71 -7.15 -10.07
CA GLY A 208 17.46 -6.06 -10.66
C GLY A 208 18.98 -6.20 -10.43
N LEU A 209 19.37 -6.43 -9.19
CA LEU A 209 20.78 -6.64 -8.82
C LEU A 209 21.33 -7.94 -9.39
N GLY A 210 20.53 -9.02 -9.44
CA GLY A 210 20.89 -10.28 -10.03
C GLY A 210 21.20 -10.16 -11.52
N GLY A 211 20.39 -9.43 -12.29
CA GLY A 211 20.64 -9.14 -13.69
C GLY A 211 21.95 -8.37 -13.88
N PHE A 212 22.14 -7.29 -13.11
CA PHE A 212 23.35 -6.49 -13.17
C PHE A 212 24.61 -7.28 -12.78
N SER A 213 24.55 -8.10 -11.74
CA SER A 213 25.69 -8.94 -11.34
C SER A 213 26.05 -9.98 -12.38
N SER A 214 25.06 -10.54 -13.09
CA SER A 214 25.29 -11.48 -14.19
C SER A 214 25.97 -10.80 -15.38
N GLU A 215 25.57 -9.59 -15.73
CA GLU A 215 26.24 -8.81 -16.78
C GLU A 215 27.68 -8.44 -16.41
N LEU A 216 27.91 -8.02 -15.16
CA LEU A 216 29.26 -7.76 -14.66
C LEU A 216 30.12 -9.01 -14.71
N TRP A 217 29.58 -10.18 -14.34
CA TRP A 217 30.32 -11.45 -14.41
C TRP A 217 30.74 -11.78 -15.84
N LEU A 218 29.81 -11.69 -16.80
CA LEU A 218 30.08 -11.92 -18.23
C LEU A 218 31.14 -10.92 -18.77
N TRP A 219 31.04 -9.68 -18.35
CA TRP A 219 32.05 -8.69 -18.71
C TRP A 219 33.44 -9.04 -18.11
N PHE A 220 33.49 -9.48 -16.85
CA PHE A 220 34.72 -9.92 -16.19
C PHE A 220 35.34 -11.13 -16.90
N GLU A 221 34.55 -12.12 -17.29
CA GLU A 221 35.00 -13.29 -18.05
C GLU A 221 35.58 -12.89 -19.43
N SER A 222 35.09 -11.83 -20.03
CA SER A 222 35.59 -11.32 -21.30
C SER A 222 36.96 -10.64 -21.20
N LEU A 223 37.41 -10.26 -20.00
CA LEU A 223 38.68 -9.58 -19.80
C LEU A 223 39.87 -10.52 -20.00
N ALA A 224 40.87 -10.06 -20.75
CA ALA A 224 42.09 -10.81 -21.05
C ALA A 224 42.81 -11.40 -19.80
N PRO A 225 42.90 -10.72 -18.65
CA PRO A 225 43.52 -11.26 -17.44
C PRO A 225 42.80 -12.49 -16.89
N TYR A 226 41.45 -12.49 -16.92
CA TYR A 226 40.67 -13.64 -16.46
C TYR A 226 40.86 -14.84 -17.37
N GLN A 227 40.79 -14.65 -18.68
CA GLN A 227 41.03 -15.71 -19.68
C GLN A 227 42.44 -16.30 -19.57
N TRP A 228 43.43 -15.48 -19.25
CA TRP A 228 44.80 -15.96 -19.01
C TRP A 228 44.90 -16.82 -17.74
N LEU A 229 44.25 -16.38 -16.65
CA LEU A 229 44.18 -17.16 -15.39
C LEU A 229 43.45 -18.48 -15.59
N ALA A 230 42.28 -18.47 -16.25
CA ALA A 230 41.50 -19.67 -16.50
C ALA A 230 42.23 -20.71 -17.36
N LYS A 231 43.12 -20.27 -18.29
CA LYS A 231 43.99 -21.15 -19.06
C LYS A 231 45.14 -21.78 -18.26
N LYS A 232 45.57 -21.13 -17.17
CA LYS A 232 46.66 -21.58 -16.33
C LYS A 232 46.24 -22.64 -15.31
N TRP A 233 44.93 -22.73 -15.03
CA TRP A 233 44.34 -23.64 -14.04
C TRP A 233 43.64 -24.87 -14.67
N LYS A 234 43.60 -24.94 -16.01
CA LYS A 234 43.27 -26.17 -16.77
C LYS A 234 44.54 -26.88 -17.20
#